data_d962841695d2f1ca988ee503a293ffa0
#
_entry.id   d962841695d2f1ca988ee503a293ffa0
#
_cell.length_a   1.000
_cell.length_b   1.000
_cell.length_c   1.000
_cell.angle_alpha   90.00
_cell.angle_beta   90.00
_cell.angle_gamma   90.00
#
_symmetry.space_group_name_H-M   'P 1'
#
loop_
_entity.id
_entity.type
_entity.pdbx_description
1 polymer ?
#
loop_
_entity_poly.entity_id
_entity_poly.type
_entity_poly.pdbx_seq_one_letter_code
_entity_poly.pdbx_strand_id
1 'polypeptide(L)'
;MKTADKTRETPAFPKTFIMAMIFGVGLNPVNSTLISTAPAPISHDLRIDAGRATLLISALYLTCAIAQPTAGKLSEIIGPRSVFMAGAALVMIGGLLGGFAPNLGVLLTSRVLIGAGTSCGYPAAMLLVRRRADRMGLAEPPSLVLSILAMVGLVLIAVGPPLGGLLVTFFGWRSTFFVNVLVGIITIVLGLASIEPDAKHEHRMTVSFFIAHLDVMGLLLFSITISALLIVLMSLPTFDKVSGCVTVIALLAFVAWELHAATPFVDVRSLAADNAMTLNFLRAMLTMLGAYVVMYALPQWLEDACHMNAGVSGMFIIPMGVVATVASLSIAKKPIVRLPLMVCCSAMVAVGMLLACTSSAGMVVLPLTASAVAGLVLGLSMSTSQTVLYRRAASEHIGTSSGLLRTSIYIGSIGASSLSGVFFGETVTDGGLHGIGITVAVLGVAALLATVMDRTLR
;
A
#
# COMPACT_ATOMS: atom_id res chain seq x y z
N MET A 1 13.69 57.18 6.95
CA MET A 1 13.94 56.23 5.86
C MET A 1 13.56 54.87 6.36
N LYS A 2 12.29 54.42 6.12
CA LYS A 2 11.74 53.16 6.60
C LYS A 2 12.14 52.09 5.61
N THR A 3 13.06 51.21 5.99
CA THR A 3 13.36 49.97 5.31
C THR A 3 12.20 49.03 5.51
N ALA A 4 11.47 48.75 4.41
CA ALA A 4 10.42 47.74 4.36
C ALA A 4 11.01 46.39 4.70
N ASP A 5 10.59 45.85 5.81
CA ASP A 5 10.73 44.43 6.17
C ASP A 5 9.87 43.60 5.19
N LYS A 6 10.51 43.13 4.12
CA LYS A 6 9.92 42.08 3.27
C LYS A 6 9.88 40.83 4.13
N THR A 7 8.74 40.58 4.79
CA THR A 7 8.38 39.28 5.32
C THR A 7 8.70 38.23 4.24
N ARG A 8 9.80 37.51 4.45
CA ARG A 8 10.12 36.30 3.68
C ARG A 8 8.94 35.35 3.89
N GLU A 9 8.01 35.34 2.95
CA GLU A 9 7.03 34.25 2.87
C GLU A 9 7.83 32.96 2.90
N THR A 10 7.63 32.17 3.95
CA THR A 10 8.20 30.84 4.05
C THR A 10 7.75 30.09 2.79
N PRO A 11 8.69 29.56 2.00
CA PRO A 11 8.33 28.91 0.73
C PRO A 11 7.39 27.74 1.04
N ALA A 12 6.11 27.90 0.73
CA ALA A 12 5.08 26.91 0.98
C ALA A 12 4.95 25.99 -0.22
N PHE A 13 4.62 24.72 0.03
CA PHE A 13 4.23 23.81 -1.05
C PHE A 13 2.96 24.35 -1.72
N PRO A 14 2.94 24.61 -3.04
CA PRO A 14 1.76 25.11 -3.72
C PRO A 14 0.58 24.16 -3.56
N LYS A 15 -0.61 24.68 -3.32
CA LYS A 15 -1.83 23.87 -3.19
C LYS A 15 -2.06 22.96 -4.41
N THR A 16 -1.81 23.46 -5.61
CA THR A 16 -1.92 22.68 -6.86
C THR A 16 -0.96 21.49 -6.89
N PHE A 17 0.27 21.65 -6.37
CA PHE A 17 1.24 20.57 -6.27
C PHE A 17 0.75 19.51 -5.28
N ILE A 18 0.28 19.91 -4.08
CA ILE A 18 -0.26 18.98 -3.09
C ILE A 18 -1.47 18.23 -3.66
N MET A 19 -2.37 18.93 -4.38
CA MET A 19 -3.52 18.29 -5.03
C MET A 19 -3.07 17.27 -6.10
N ALA A 20 -2.07 17.57 -6.93
CA ALA A 20 -1.53 16.62 -7.87
C ALA A 20 -1.01 15.36 -7.17
N MET A 21 -0.27 15.52 -6.06
CA MET A 21 0.23 14.40 -5.27
C MET A 21 -0.92 13.58 -4.65
N ILE A 22 -1.96 14.24 -4.12
CA ILE A 22 -3.14 13.59 -3.55
C ILE A 22 -3.81 12.70 -4.61
N PHE A 23 -4.08 13.22 -5.80
CA PHE A 23 -4.70 12.44 -6.88
C PHE A 23 -3.80 11.29 -7.33
N GLY A 24 -2.50 11.51 -7.53
CA GLY A 24 -1.57 10.46 -7.94
C GLY A 24 -1.42 9.34 -6.91
N VAL A 25 -1.25 9.69 -5.63
CA VAL A 25 -1.18 8.72 -4.52
C VAL A 25 -2.52 8.02 -4.32
N GLY A 26 -3.64 8.72 -4.54
CA GLY A 26 -5.00 8.22 -4.40
C GLY A 26 -5.40 7.19 -5.47
N LEU A 27 -4.74 7.16 -6.64
CA LEU A 27 -5.06 6.22 -7.71
C LEU A 27 -5.08 4.76 -7.25
N ASN A 28 -4.10 4.35 -6.43
CA ASN A 28 -4.00 2.97 -5.99
C ASN A 28 -5.09 2.57 -4.98
N PRO A 29 -5.31 3.30 -3.86
CA PRO A 29 -6.39 3.00 -2.93
C PRO A 29 -7.78 3.02 -3.58
N VAL A 30 -8.04 3.98 -4.48
CA VAL A 30 -9.32 4.05 -5.22
C VAL A 30 -9.53 2.74 -5.98
N ASN A 31 -8.54 2.28 -6.74
CA ASN A 31 -8.67 1.08 -7.56
C ASN A 31 -8.75 -0.22 -6.77
N SER A 32 -8.11 -0.28 -5.61
CA SER A 32 -8.17 -1.47 -4.76
C SER A 32 -9.48 -1.58 -4.00
N THR A 33 -10.18 -0.47 -3.74
CA THR A 33 -11.39 -0.45 -2.93
C THR A 33 -12.68 -0.37 -3.74
N LEU A 34 -12.75 0.44 -4.81
CA LEU A 34 -13.94 0.54 -5.67
C LEU A 34 -14.34 -0.80 -6.29
N ILE A 35 -13.35 -1.62 -6.66
CA ILE A 35 -13.61 -2.91 -7.32
C ILE A 35 -14.21 -3.95 -6.38
N SER A 36 -14.09 -3.79 -5.05
CA SER A 36 -14.56 -4.79 -4.08
C SER A 36 -16.05 -5.12 -4.22
N THR A 37 -16.84 -4.19 -4.75
CA THR A 37 -18.29 -4.33 -4.95
C THR A 37 -18.68 -4.79 -6.36
N ALA A 38 -17.71 -4.91 -7.29
CA ALA A 38 -17.98 -5.23 -8.68
C ALA A 38 -17.90 -6.74 -9.07
N PRO A 39 -17.21 -7.65 -8.34
CA PRO A 39 -17.03 -9.03 -8.78
C PRO A 39 -18.34 -9.79 -9.03
N ALA A 40 -19.34 -9.65 -8.16
CA ALA A 40 -20.62 -10.31 -8.34
C ALA A 40 -21.41 -9.82 -9.58
N PRO A 41 -21.59 -8.50 -9.82
CA PRO A 41 -22.16 -7.98 -11.07
C PRO A 41 -21.38 -8.38 -12.31
N ILE A 42 -20.03 -8.41 -12.27
CA ILE A 42 -19.17 -8.84 -13.38
C ILE A 42 -19.38 -10.33 -13.66
N SER A 43 -19.40 -11.17 -12.62
CA SER A 43 -19.65 -12.62 -12.72
C SER A 43 -20.97 -12.90 -13.44
N HIS A 44 -22.02 -12.18 -13.07
CA HIS A 44 -23.36 -12.34 -13.68
C HIS A 44 -23.38 -11.85 -15.14
N ASP A 45 -22.83 -10.67 -15.45
CA ASP A 45 -22.86 -10.06 -16.79
C ASP A 45 -22.01 -10.84 -17.81
N LEU A 46 -20.82 -11.29 -17.40
CA LEU A 46 -19.91 -12.05 -18.26
C LEU A 46 -20.13 -13.57 -18.20
N ARG A 47 -21.08 -14.05 -17.40
CA ARG A 47 -21.38 -15.47 -17.19
C ARG A 47 -20.15 -16.31 -16.82
N ILE A 48 -19.38 -15.82 -15.85
CA ILE A 48 -18.19 -16.48 -15.30
C ILE A 48 -18.40 -16.84 -13.85
N ASP A 49 -17.65 -17.81 -13.33
CA ASP A 49 -17.70 -18.19 -11.92
C ASP A 49 -17.24 -17.04 -11.01
N ALA A 50 -17.83 -16.92 -9.82
CA ALA A 50 -17.47 -15.90 -8.83
C ALA A 50 -15.97 -15.95 -8.48
N GLY A 51 -15.38 -17.16 -8.36
CA GLY A 51 -13.95 -17.35 -8.14
C GLY A 51 -13.08 -16.75 -9.24
N ARG A 52 -13.53 -16.80 -10.50
CA ARG A 52 -12.84 -16.15 -11.63
C ARG A 52 -12.94 -14.63 -11.58
N ALA A 53 -14.04 -14.09 -11.10
CA ALA A 53 -14.20 -12.65 -10.95
C ALA A 53 -13.25 -12.07 -9.88
N THR A 54 -12.95 -12.83 -8.81
CA THR A 54 -12.00 -12.41 -7.78
C THR A 54 -10.55 -12.30 -8.27
N LEU A 55 -10.20 -12.96 -9.39
CA LEU A 55 -8.89 -12.82 -10.04
C LEU A 55 -8.59 -11.37 -10.43
N LEU A 56 -9.62 -10.53 -10.64
CA LEU A 56 -9.45 -9.10 -10.92
C LEU A 56 -8.81 -8.35 -9.74
N ILE A 57 -9.10 -8.76 -8.52
CA ILE A 57 -8.51 -8.18 -7.31
C ILE A 57 -7.06 -8.66 -7.18
N SER A 58 -6.85 -9.96 -7.31
CA SER A 58 -5.52 -10.58 -7.20
C SER A 58 -4.55 -10.06 -8.27
N ALA A 59 -5.00 -9.90 -9.52
CA ALA A 59 -4.19 -9.37 -10.61
C ALA A 59 -3.70 -7.94 -10.32
N LEU A 60 -4.55 -7.09 -9.74
CA LEU A 60 -4.16 -5.75 -9.33
C LEU A 60 -3.07 -5.79 -8.24
N TYR A 61 -3.29 -6.54 -7.16
CA TYR A 61 -2.35 -6.59 -6.04
C TYR A 61 -1.01 -7.20 -6.43
N LEU A 62 -1.02 -8.28 -7.21
CA LEU A 62 0.20 -8.90 -7.72
C LEU A 62 0.99 -7.90 -8.59
N THR A 63 0.30 -7.23 -9.51
CA THR A 63 0.93 -6.20 -10.34
C THR A 63 1.50 -5.07 -9.49
N CYS A 64 0.76 -4.58 -8.49
CA CYS A 64 1.21 -3.53 -7.61
C CYS A 64 2.44 -3.92 -6.78
N ALA A 65 2.49 -5.14 -6.26
CA ALA A 65 3.61 -5.63 -5.44
C ALA A 65 4.94 -5.61 -6.21
N ILE A 66 4.90 -5.87 -7.52
CA ILE A 66 6.06 -5.86 -8.41
C ILE A 66 6.31 -4.46 -8.98
N ALA A 67 5.26 -3.80 -9.44
CA ALA A 67 5.40 -2.55 -10.18
C ALA A 67 5.75 -1.35 -9.29
N GLN A 68 5.47 -1.36 -7.99
CA GLN A 68 5.78 -0.21 -7.13
C GLN A 68 7.28 0.02 -6.92
N PRO A 69 8.11 -0.97 -6.54
CA PRO A 69 9.55 -0.76 -6.49
C PRO A 69 10.15 -0.51 -7.88
N THR A 70 9.60 -1.15 -8.92
CA THR A 70 9.99 -0.88 -10.31
C THR A 70 9.74 0.57 -10.70
N ALA A 71 8.57 1.11 -10.40
CA ALA A 71 8.23 2.51 -10.64
C ALA A 71 9.09 3.47 -9.82
N GLY A 72 9.49 3.05 -8.61
CA GLY A 72 10.47 3.76 -7.79
C GLY A 72 11.80 3.89 -8.50
N LYS A 73 12.38 2.77 -8.95
CA LYS A 73 13.63 2.74 -9.70
C LYS A 73 13.54 3.51 -11.01
N LEU A 74 12.44 3.37 -11.75
CA LEU A 74 12.18 4.15 -12.95
C LEU A 74 12.15 5.66 -12.67
N SER A 75 11.53 6.08 -11.55
CA SER A 75 11.47 7.49 -11.15
C SER A 75 12.86 8.08 -10.88
N GLU A 76 13.78 7.26 -10.38
CA GLU A 76 15.18 7.64 -10.16
C GLU A 76 15.94 7.78 -11.49
N ILE A 77 15.71 6.88 -12.46
CA ILE A 77 16.41 6.82 -13.74
C ILE A 77 15.88 7.86 -14.74
N ILE A 78 14.58 7.87 -15.03
CA ILE A 78 13.97 8.71 -16.09
C ILE A 78 13.31 9.98 -15.57
N GLY A 79 13.24 10.13 -14.26
CA GLY A 79 12.66 11.27 -13.59
C GLY A 79 11.22 11.03 -13.08
N PRO A 80 10.91 11.54 -11.88
CA PRO A 80 9.66 11.24 -11.21
C PRO A 80 8.43 11.89 -11.87
N ARG A 81 8.57 13.04 -12.54
CA ARG A 81 7.46 13.63 -13.30
C ARG A 81 7.05 12.72 -14.45
N SER A 82 8.02 12.24 -15.21
CA SER A 82 7.78 11.38 -16.38
C SER A 82 7.07 10.10 -15.98
N VAL A 83 7.51 9.45 -14.88
CA VAL A 83 6.90 8.22 -14.35
C VAL A 83 5.51 8.50 -13.80
N PHE A 84 5.32 9.60 -13.06
CA PHE A 84 4.02 10.00 -12.53
C PHE A 84 2.98 10.20 -13.64
N MET A 85 3.35 10.91 -14.71
CA MET A 85 2.48 11.18 -15.85
C MET A 85 2.19 9.91 -16.66
N ALA A 86 3.22 9.09 -16.92
CA ALA A 86 3.05 7.79 -17.60
C ALA A 86 2.13 6.87 -16.81
N GLY A 87 2.28 6.83 -15.47
CA GLY A 87 1.39 6.07 -14.58
C GLY A 87 -0.07 6.51 -14.69
N ALA A 88 -0.34 7.81 -14.65
CA ALA A 88 -1.69 8.34 -14.82
C ALA A 88 -2.27 8.01 -16.20
N ALA A 89 -1.46 8.07 -17.27
CA ALA A 89 -1.87 7.67 -18.61
C ALA A 89 -2.20 6.16 -18.71
N LEU A 90 -1.38 5.30 -18.09
CA LEU A 90 -1.65 3.86 -18.03
C LEU A 90 -2.96 3.55 -17.30
N VAL A 91 -3.24 4.25 -16.18
CA VAL A 91 -4.51 4.11 -15.46
C VAL A 91 -5.69 4.51 -16.34
N MET A 92 -5.57 5.61 -17.08
CA MET A 92 -6.60 6.07 -18.01
C MET A 92 -6.86 5.06 -19.13
N ILE A 93 -5.80 4.55 -19.77
CA ILE A 93 -5.90 3.52 -20.82
C ILE A 93 -6.51 2.24 -20.27
N GLY A 94 -6.04 1.77 -19.09
CA GLY A 94 -6.60 0.60 -18.41
C GLY A 94 -8.06 0.80 -18.04
N GLY A 95 -8.45 2.00 -17.58
CA GLY A 95 -9.82 2.37 -17.28
C GLY A 95 -10.75 2.30 -18.50
N LEU A 96 -10.30 2.83 -19.65
CA LEU A 96 -11.03 2.71 -20.93
C LEU A 96 -11.16 1.24 -21.34
N LEU A 97 -10.05 0.49 -21.33
CA LEU A 97 -10.04 -0.92 -21.70
C LEU A 97 -11.00 -1.75 -20.84
N GLY A 98 -11.01 -1.52 -19.52
CA GLY A 98 -11.90 -2.22 -18.58
C GLY A 98 -13.36 -1.81 -18.72
N GLY A 99 -13.63 -0.51 -18.96
CA GLY A 99 -14.98 0.00 -19.18
C GLY A 99 -15.66 -0.57 -20.43
N PHE A 100 -14.89 -0.87 -21.48
CA PHE A 100 -15.37 -1.48 -22.72
C PHE A 100 -15.11 -2.98 -22.82
N ALA A 101 -14.65 -3.64 -21.75
CA ALA A 101 -14.25 -5.03 -21.80
C ALA A 101 -15.40 -5.99 -22.14
N PRO A 102 -15.25 -6.84 -23.17
CA PRO A 102 -16.23 -7.84 -23.55
C PRO A 102 -16.06 -9.17 -22.82
N ASN A 103 -14.92 -9.42 -22.17
CA ASN A 103 -14.59 -10.69 -21.52
C ASN A 103 -13.59 -10.52 -20.37
N LEU A 104 -13.38 -11.60 -19.60
CA LEU A 104 -12.48 -11.60 -18.45
C LEU A 104 -11.01 -11.33 -18.85
N GLY A 105 -10.54 -11.81 -19.98
CA GLY A 105 -9.14 -11.60 -20.42
C GLY A 105 -8.82 -10.13 -20.62
N VAL A 106 -9.71 -9.39 -21.25
CA VAL A 106 -9.58 -7.92 -21.42
C VAL A 106 -9.66 -7.21 -20.07
N LEU A 107 -10.55 -7.65 -19.16
CA LEU A 107 -10.62 -7.10 -17.79
C LEU A 107 -9.33 -7.36 -17.00
N LEU A 108 -8.75 -8.55 -17.07
CA LEU A 108 -7.47 -8.86 -16.44
C LEU A 108 -6.33 -7.99 -16.99
N THR A 109 -6.28 -7.83 -18.33
CA THR A 109 -5.31 -6.92 -18.96
C THR A 109 -5.50 -5.48 -18.49
N SER A 110 -6.75 -5.02 -18.40
CA SER A 110 -7.08 -3.71 -17.81
C SER A 110 -6.55 -3.59 -16.37
N ARG A 111 -6.75 -4.61 -15.53
CA ARG A 111 -6.29 -4.62 -14.13
C ARG A 111 -4.76 -4.58 -14.02
N VAL A 112 -4.05 -5.27 -14.91
CA VAL A 112 -2.58 -5.20 -14.98
C VAL A 112 -2.13 -3.79 -15.38
N LEU A 113 -2.74 -3.17 -16.39
CA LEU A 113 -2.42 -1.79 -16.79
C LEU A 113 -2.71 -0.79 -15.67
N ILE A 114 -3.88 -0.90 -15.02
CA ILE A 114 -4.25 -0.06 -13.88
C ILE A 114 -3.28 -0.29 -12.72
N GLY A 115 -2.93 -1.54 -12.42
CA GLY A 115 -1.99 -1.89 -11.35
C GLY A 115 -0.59 -1.30 -11.59
N ALA A 116 -0.07 -1.44 -12.82
CA ALA A 116 1.20 -0.84 -13.21
C ALA A 116 1.15 0.70 -13.13
N GLY A 117 0.09 1.31 -13.65
CA GLY A 117 -0.09 2.76 -13.64
C GLY A 117 -0.25 3.34 -12.23
N THR A 118 -1.10 2.74 -11.39
CA THR A 118 -1.31 3.21 -10.01
C THR A 118 -0.06 3.05 -9.14
N SER A 119 0.79 2.08 -9.49
CA SER A 119 2.06 1.83 -8.81
C SER A 119 3.08 2.97 -9.00
N CYS A 120 2.95 3.75 -10.07
CA CYS A 120 3.81 4.91 -10.33
C CYS A 120 3.49 6.09 -9.38
N GLY A 121 2.24 6.19 -8.92
CA GLY A 121 1.76 7.37 -8.20
C GLY A 121 2.51 7.64 -6.90
N TYR A 122 2.63 6.65 -6.02
CA TYR A 122 3.22 6.84 -4.70
C TYR A 122 4.74 7.03 -4.73
N PRO A 123 5.57 6.16 -5.36
CA PRO A 123 7.02 6.34 -5.38
C PRO A 123 7.44 7.64 -6.07
N ALA A 124 6.82 7.96 -7.20
CA ALA A 124 7.10 9.21 -7.91
C ALA A 124 6.71 10.44 -7.09
N ALA A 125 5.53 10.42 -6.42
CA ALA A 125 5.11 11.52 -5.54
C ALA A 125 6.08 11.73 -4.39
N MET A 126 6.57 10.65 -3.77
CA MET A 126 7.55 10.73 -2.68
C MET A 126 8.85 11.40 -3.14
N LEU A 127 9.36 11.03 -4.30
CA LEU A 127 10.56 11.65 -4.87
C LEU A 127 10.33 13.11 -5.30
N LEU A 128 9.15 13.44 -5.85
CA LEU A 128 8.76 14.82 -6.18
C LEU A 128 8.68 15.71 -4.94
N VAL A 129 8.09 15.20 -3.86
CA VAL A 129 8.01 15.92 -2.58
C VAL A 129 9.42 16.16 -2.02
N ARG A 130 10.32 15.17 -2.09
CA ARG A 130 11.70 15.31 -1.65
C ARG A 130 12.44 16.35 -2.49
N ARG A 131 12.42 16.24 -3.83
CA ARG A 131 13.05 17.22 -4.73
C ARG A 131 12.54 18.64 -4.50
N ARG A 132 11.25 18.80 -4.19
CA ARG A 132 10.68 20.11 -3.87
C ARG A 132 11.21 20.63 -2.54
N ALA A 133 11.31 19.79 -1.51
CA ALA A 133 11.90 20.15 -0.21
C ALA A 133 13.36 20.58 -0.35
N ASP A 134 14.17 19.81 -1.10
CA ASP A 134 15.59 20.12 -1.36
C ASP A 134 15.76 21.49 -2.04
N ARG A 135 14.92 21.81 -3.04
CA ARG A 135 14.90 23.12 -3.71
C ARG A 135 14.51 24.28 -2.79
N MET A 136 13.74 23.98 -1.74
CA MET A 136 13.37 24.95 -0.70
C MET A 136 14.42 25.06 0.41
N GLY A 137 15.53 24.31 0.31
CA GLY A 137 16.58 24.26 1.33
C GLY A 137 16.16 23.56 2.62
N LEU A 138 15.12 22.73 2.57
CA LEU A 138 14.64 21.97 3.72
C LEU A 138 15.42 20.64 3.83
N ALA A 139 15.93 20.35 5.02
CA ALA A 139 16.63 19.08 5.29
C ALA A 139 15.70 17.86 5.12
N GLU A 140 14.42 18.02 5.47
CA GLU A 140 13.38 16.99 5.37
C GLU A 140 12.09 17.58 4.79
N PRO A 141 11.29 16.80 4.06
CA PRO A 141 9.94 17.23 3.66
C PRO A 141 9.08 17.53 4.88
N PRO A 142 8.19 18.54 4.81
CA PRO A 142 7.29 18.84 5.91
C PRO A 142 6.44 17.64 6.30
N SER A 143 6.45 17.27 7.59
CA SER A 143 5.69 16.12 8.11
C SER A 143 4.19 16.23 7.84
N LEU A 144 3.65 17.44 7.75
CA LEU A 144 2.26 17.68 7.36
C LEU A 144 1.97 17.19 5.94
N VAL A 145 2.86 17.44 4.96
CA VAL A 145 2.69 16.97 3.58
C VAL A 145 2.68 15.44 3.54
N LEU A 146 3.64 14.80 4.22
CA LEU A 146 3.73 13.35 4.30
C LEU A 146 2.49 12.73 4.95
N SER A 147 1.98 13.34 6.01
CA SER A 147 0.77 12.87 6.68
C SER A 147 -0.50 13.05 5.85
N ILE A 148 -0.61 14.15 5.10
CA ILE A 148 -1.71 14.32 4.14
C ILE A 148 -1.69 13.20 3.11
N LEU A 149 -0.52 12.87 2.54
CA LEU A 149 -0.40 11.81 1.54
C LEU A 149 -0.69 10.42 2.13
N ALA A 150 -0.25 10.14 3.37
CA ALA A 150 -0.61 8.92 4.08
C ALA A 150 -2.13 8.82 4.32
N MET A 151 -2.75 9.93 4.72
CA MET A 151 -4.17 10.01 5.03
C MET A 151 -5.07 9.77 3.82
N VAL A 152 -4.63 10.19 2.62
CA VAL A 152 -5.37 9.93 1.36
C VAL A 152 -5.70 8.45 1.20
N GLY A 153 -4.71 7.58 1.44
CA GLY A 153 -4.93 6.12 1.39
C GLY A 153 -5.97 5.65 2.39
N LEU A 154 -5.92 6.15 3.63
CA LEU A 154 -6.84 5.76 4.71
C LEU A 154 -8.28 6.19 4.43
N VAL A 155 -8.46 7.45 4.01
CA VAL A 155 -9.78 7.98 3.64
C VAL A 155 -10.39 7.21 2.48
N LEU A 156 -9.59 6.91 1.46
CA LEU A 156 -10.07 6.18 0.29
C LEU A 156 -10.37 4.70 0.59
N ILE A 157 -9.67 4.08 1.54
CA ILE A 157 -10.02 2.74 2.03
C ILE A 157 -11.40 2.75 2.69
N ALA A 158 -11.73 3.77 3.48
CA ALA A 158 -13.02 3.87 4.15
C ALA A 158 -14.16 4.24 3.21
N VAL A 159 -13.93 5.18 2.27
CA VAL A 159 -14.96 5.74 1.38
C VAL A 159 -15.10 4.93 0.08
N GLY A 160 -14.05 4.20 -0.32
CA GLY A 160 -14.00 3.47 -1.59
C GLY A 160 -15.14 2.45 -1.78
N PRO A 161 -15.36 1.49 -0.86
CA PRO A 161 -16.41 0.50 -1.03
C PRO A 161 -17.81 1.10 -1.13
N PRO A 162 -18.24 2.07 -0.28
CA PRO A 162 -19.51 2.76 -0.46
C PRO A 162 -19.64 3.47 -1.82
N LEU A 163 -18.59 4.18 -2.26
CA LEU A 163 -18.58 4.81 -3.58
C LEU A 163 -18.66 3.77 -4.70
N GLY A 164 -17.93 2.67 -4.59
CA GLY A 164 -18.00 1.57 -5.54
C GLY A 164 -19.40 0.97 -5.64
N GLY A 165 -20.04 0.74 -4.50
CA GLY A 165 -21.43 0.26 -4.42
C GLY A 165 -22.43 1.20 -5.08
N LEU A 166 -22.31 2.50 -4.82
CA LEU A 166 -23.16 3.53 -5.48
C LEU A 166 -22.93 3.55 -6.99
N LEU A 167 -21.67 3.54 -7.44
CA LEU A 167 -21.36 3.51 -8.87
C LEU A 167 -21.94 2.27 -9.56
N VAL A 168 -21.79 1.09 -8.94
CA VAL A 168 -22.32 -0.16 -9.48
C VAL A 168 -23.84 -0.13 -9.54
N THR A 169 -24.51 0.39 -8.49
CA THR A 169 -25.96 0.43 -8.40
C THR A 169 -26.58 1.38 -9.43
N PHE A 170 -26.02 2.58 -9.59
CA PHE A 170 -26.62 3.61 -10.46
C PHE A 170 -26.13 3.55 -11.91
N PHE A 171 -24.88 3.13 -12.15
CA PHE A 171 -24.23 3.21 -13.47
C PHE A 171 -23.69 1.87 -13.95
N GLY A 172 -23.89 0.78 -13.18
CA GLY A 172 -23.34 -0.54 -13.49
C GLY A 172 -21.84 -0.67 -13.20
N TRP A 173 -21.34 -1.92 -13.16
CA TRP A 173 -19.96 -2.22 -12.78
C TRP A 173 -18.89 -1.57 -13.68
N ARG A 174 -19.21 -1.29 -14.94
CA ARG A 174 -18.30 -0.64 -15.90
C ARG A 174 -17.89 0.76 -15.46
N SER A 175 -18.74 1.43 -14.69
CA SER A 175 -18.45 2.76 -14.15
C SER A 175 -17.25 2.78 -13.20
N THR A 176 -16.98 1.67 -12.48
CA THR A 176 -15.81 1.54 -11.61
C THR A 176 -14.48 1.60 -12.38
N PHE A 177 -14.50 1.24 -13.66
CA PHE A 177 -13.36 1.39 -14.57
C PHE A 177 -13.31 2.79 -15.18
N PHE A 178 -14.45 3.36 -15.62
CA PHE A 178 -14.48 4.70 -16.22
C PHE A 178 -14.08 5.82 -15.26
N VAL A 179 -14.28 5.68 -13.94
CA VAL A 179 -13.76 6.62 -12.93
C VAL A 179 -12.26 6.84 -13.09
N ASN A 180 -11.49 5.83 -13.50
CA ASN A 180 -10.06 5.92 -13.72
C ASN A 180 -9.69 6.91 -14.84
N VAL A 181 -10.54 7.02 -15.84
CA VAL A 181 -10.34 7.99 -16.93
C VAL A 181 -10.43 9.41 -16.40
N LEU A 182 -11.47 9.70 -15.61
CA LEU A 182 -11.68 11.02 -15.00
C LEU A 182 -10.53 11.38 -14.04
N VAL A 183 -10.21 10.47 -13.12
CA VAL A 183 -9.15 10.70 -12.13
C VAL A 183 -7.78 10.80 -12.83
N GLY A 184 -7.53 9.99 -13.86
CA GLY A 184 -6.32 10.05 -14.68
C GLY A 184 -6.17 11.40 -15.39
N ILE A 185 -7.23 11.92 -16.01
CA ILE A 185 -7.23 13.25 -16.64
C ILE A 185 -6.90 14.34 -15.62
N ILE A 186 -7.59 14.33 -14.45
CA ILE A 186 -7.35 15.32 -13.39
C ILE A 186 -5.88 15.24 -12.93
N THR A 187 -5.36 14.03 -12.72
CA THR A 187 -3.96 13.81 -12.29
C THR A 187 -2.98 14.37 -13.32
N ILE A 188 -3.22 14.14 -14.62
CA ILE A 188 -2.38 14.64 -15.71
C ILE A 188 -2.44 16.17 -15.76
N VAL A 189 -3.63 16.76 -15.76
CA VAL A 189 -3.79 18.22 -15.83
C VAL A 189 -3.11 18.91 -14.64
N LEU A 190 -3.35 18.44 -13.42
CA LEU A 190 -2.70 18.99 -12.23
C LEU A 190 -1.19 18.78 -12.26
N GLY A 191 -0.74 17.60 -12.72
CA GLY A 191 0.68 17.30 -12.86
C GLY A 191 1.38 18.22 -13.86
N LEU A 192 0.81 18.45 -15.04
CA LEU A 192 1.35 19.37 -16.03
C LEU A 192 1.42 20.82 -15.51
N ALA A 193 0.42 21.22 -14.74
CA ALA A 193 0.32 22.58 -14.21
C ALA A 193 1.25 22.88 -13.02
N SER A 194 1.64 21.84 -12.23
CA SER A 194 2.29 22.05 -10.94
C SER A 194 3.63 21.37 -10.75
N ILE A 195 3.94 20.35 -11.56
CA ILE A 195 5.20 19.62 -11.48
C ILE A 195 6.16 20.15 -12.54
N GLU A 196 7.32 20.62 -12.10
CA GLU A 196 8.36 21.09 -13.02
C GLU A 196 8.92 19.95 -13.87
N PRO A 197 9.32 20.21 -15.14
CA PRO A 197 9.95 19.19 -15.97
C PRO A 197 11.14 18.52 -15.30
N ASP A 198 11.32 17.23 -15.57
CA ASP A 198 12.51 16.52 -15.15
C ASP A 198 13.75 17.15 -15.81
N ALA A 199 14.90 17.15 -15.12
CA ALA A 199 16.13 17.63 -15.70
C ALA A 199 16.44 16.86 -16.97
N LYS A 200 16.88 17.58 -18.02
CA LYS A 200 17.34 16.91 -19.25
C LYS A 200 18.57 16.07 -18.92
N HIS A 201 18.48 14.77 -19.19
CA HIS A 201 19.66 13.93 -19.13
C HIS A 201 20.65 14.39 -20.21
N GLU A 202 21.88 14.71 -19.81
CA GLU A 202 22.96 15.13 -20.73
C GLU A 202 23.36 14.00 -21.71
N HIS A 203 23.08 12.76 -21.33
CA HIS A 203 23.30 11.59 -22.19
C HIS A 203 21.98 11.15 -22.85
N ARG A 204 22.04 10.88 -24.17
CA ARG A 204 20.94 10.23 -24.88
C ARG A 204 20.62 8.91 -24.18
N MET A 205 19.39 8.78 -23.69
CA MET A 205 18.90 7.54 -23.09
C MET A 205 18.89 6.43 -24.16
N THR A 206 19.98 5.69 -24.23
CA THR A 206 20.06 4.51 -25.10
C THR A 206 19.36 3.35 -24.42
N VAL A 207 18.73 2.46 -25.20
CA VAL A 207 18.07 1.25 -24.64
C VAL A 207 19.08 0.43 -23.79
N SER A 208 20.34 0.37 -24.21
CA SER A 208 21.42 -0.29 -23.45
C SER A 208 21.67 0.38 -22.09
N PHE A 209 21.65 1.71 -22.02
CA PHE A 209 21.77 2.46 -20.76
C PHE A 209 20.61 2.13 -19.82
N PHE A 210 19.39 2.11 -20.35
CA PHE A 210 18.18 1.81 -19.59
C PHE A 210 18.20 0.38 -19.03
N ILE A 211 18.54 -0.62 -19.85
CA ILE A 211 18.63 -2.02 -19.43
C ILE A 211 19.70 -2.20 -18.33
N ALA A 212 20.85 -1.55 -18.49
CA ALA A 212 21.95 -1.64 -17.54
C ALA A 212 21.62 -1.03 -16.16
N HIS A 213 20.87 0.08 -16.15
CA HIS A 213 20.52 0.79 -14.90
C HIS A 213 19.24 0.27 -14.23
N LEU A 214 18.35 -0.38 -14.99
CA LEU A 214 17.12 -0.95 -14.43
C LEU A 214 17.36 -2.29 -13.72
N ASP A 215 18.50 -2.95 -13.99
CA ASP A 215 18.76 -4.32 -13.52
C ASP A 215 17.61 -5.27 -13.83
N VAL A 216 17.42 -5.55 -15.11
CA VAL A 216 16.30 -6.38 -15.60
C VAL A 216 16.33 -7.78 -14.97
N MET A 217 17.51 -8.36 -14.72
CA MET A 217 17.62 -9.67 -14.07
C MET A 217 17.19 -9.62 -12.61
N GLY A 218 17.64 -8.63 -11.84
CA GLY A 218 17.18 -8.40 -10.48
C GLY A 218 15.66 -8.18 -10.42
N LEU A 219 15.09 -7.39 -11.33
CA LEU A 219 13.65 -7.19 -11.45
C LEU A 219 12.89 -8.49 -11.76
N LEU A 220 13.40 -9.33 -12.65
CA LEU A 220 12.77 -10.62 -12.97
C LEU A 220 12.81 -11.58 -11.77
N LEU A 221 13.96 -11.71 -11.11
CA LEU A 221 14.10 -12.55 -9.91
C LEU A 221 13.21 -12.05 -8.77
N PHE A 222 13.16 -10.74 -8.54
CA PHE A 222 12.23 -10.13 -7.59
C PHE A 222 10.77 -10.45 -7.93
N SER A 223 10.39 -10.29 -9.20
CA SER A 223 9.02 -10.56 -9.66
C SER A 223 8.62 -12.02 -9.45
N ILE A 224 9.52 -12.96 -9.77
CA ILE A 224 9.29 -14.40 -9.54
C ILE A 224 9.17 -14.68 -8.05
N THR A 225 10.07 -14.13 -7.23
CA THR A 225 10.05 -14.30 -5.76
C THR A 225 8.73 -13.82 -5.16
N ILE A 226 8.32 -12.59 -5.49
CA ILE A 226 7.08 -12.02 -4.95
C ILE A 226 5.86 -12.79 -5.46
N SER A 227 5.81 -13.13 -6.76
CA SER A 227 4.70 -13.90 -7.33
C SER A 227 4.54 -15.27 -6.66
N ALA A 228 5.63 -16.00 -6.52
CA ALA A 228 5.63 -17.32 -5.88
C ALA A 228 5.27 -17.22 -4.39
N LEU A 229 5.80 -16.23 -3.66
CA LEU A 229 5.46 -15.95 -2.27
C LEU A 229 3.95 -15.67 -2.10
N LEU A 230 3.38 -14.85 -2.98
CA LEU A 230 1.94 -14.53 -2.92
C LEU A 230 1.09 -15.76 -3.22
N ILE A 231 1.50 -16.62 -4.17
CA ILE A 231 0.81 -17.88 -4.44
C ILE A 231 0.86 -18.80 -3.21
N VAL A 232 2.02 -18.92 -2.54
CA VAL A 232 2.14 -19.68 -1.29
C VAL A 232 1.19 -19.16 -0.22
N LEU A 233 1.19 -17.85 0.01
CA LEU A 233 0.30 -17.25 1.00
C LEU A 233 -1.18 -17.48 0.68
N MET A 234 -1.55 -17.37 -0.59
CA MET A 234 -2.95 -17.58 -1.04
C MET A 234 -3.36 -19.06 -1.06
N SER A 235 -2.41 -20.01 -1.12
CA SER A 235 -2.68 -21.43 -1.09
C SER A 235 -2.87 -22.01 0.32
N LEU A 236 -2.59 -21.25 1.36
CA LEU A 236 -2.79 -21.70 2.73
C LEU A 236 -4.29 -21.98 3.02
N PRO A 237 -4.63 -23.06 3.77
CA PRO A 237 -3.74 -23.93 4.53
C PRO A 237 -3.12 -25.10 3.76
N THR A 238 -3.47 -25.34 2.50
CA THR A 238 -3.05 -26.52 1.71
C THR A 238 -1.57 -26.51 1.31
N PHE A 239 -0.89 -25.37 1.47
CA PHE A 239 0.52 -25.11 1.17
C PHE A 239 1.01 -25.71 -0.15
N ASP A 240 1.10 -24.87 -1.18
CA ASP A 240 1.69 -25.29 -2.46
C ASP A 240 3.21 -25.43 -2.36
N LYS A 241 3.68 -26.69 -2.27
CA LYS A 241 5.11 -27.02 -2.15
C LYS A 241 5.94 -26.52 -3.33
N VAL A 242 5.37 -26.51 -4.53
CA VAL A 242 6.07 -26.06 -5.75
C VAL A 242 6.35 -24.57 -5.66
N SER A 243 5.33 -23.76 -5.39
CA SER A 243 5.49 -22.33 -5.19
C SER A 243 6.39 -22.00 -3.98
N GLY A 244 6.34 -22.82 -2.92
CA GLY A 244 7.25 -22.69 -1.78
C GLY A 244 8.72 -22.89 -2.17
N CYS A 245 9.03 -23.95 -2.90
CA CYS A 245 10.37 -24.20 -3.42
C CYS A 245 10.82 -23.09 -4.38
N VAL A 246 9.94 -22.67 -5.30
CA VAL A 246 10.25 -21.57 -6.24
C VAL A 246 10.54 -20.28 -5.49
N THR A 247 9.77 -19.96 -4.45
CA THR A 247 10.00 -18.77 -3.62
C THR A 247 11.40 -18.77 -3.01
N VAL A 248 11.79 -19.89 -2.37
CA VAL A 248 13.11 -20.00 -1.72
C VAL A 248 14.23 -19.91 -2.75
N ILE A 249 14.14 -20.66 -3.83
CA ILE A 249 15.18 -20.67 -4.90
C ILE A 249 15.29 -19.28 -5.54
N ALA A 250 14.16 -18.67 -5.90
CA ALA A 250 14.16 -17.34 -6.52
C ALA A 250 14.67 -16.26 -5.57
N LEU A 251 14.34 -16.33 -4.27
CA LEU A 251 14.85 -15.42 -3.25
C LEU A 251 16.37 -15.54 -3.09
N LEU A 252 16.89 -16.76 -3.00
CA LEU A 252 18.34 -17.00 -2.91
C LEU A 252 19.07 -16.51 -4.17
N ALA A 253 18.51 -16.80 -5.35
CA ALA A 253 19.05 -16.33 -6.63
C ALA A 253 18.98 -14.78 -6.72
N PHE A 254 17.90 -14.16 -6.26
CA PHE A 254 17.74 -12.71 -6.20
C PHE A 254 18.80 -12.08 -5.31
N VAL A 255 18.93 -12.55 -4.06
CA VAL A 255 19.95 -12.03 -3.13
C VAL A 255 21.35 -12.23 -3.66
N ALA A 256 21.67 -13.41 -4.22
CA ALA A 256 22.97 -13.69 -4.82
C ALA A 256 23.26 -12.76 -6.00
N TRP A 257 22.27 -12.51 -6.86
CA TRP A 257 22.41 -11.56 -7.98
C TRP A 257 22.67 -10.13 -7.50
N GLU A 258 21.82 -9.62 -6.60
CA GLU A 258 21.88 -8.25 -6.07
C GLU A 258 23.20 -7.97 -5.31
N LEU A 259 23.78 -8.99 -4.68
CA LEU A 259 25.10 -8.89 -4.04
C LEU A 259 26.24 -8.70 -5.03
N HIS A 260 26.08 -9.03 -6.33
CA HIS A 260 27.10 -8.94 -7.36
C HIS A 260 26.80 -7.87 -8.42
N ALA A 261 25.55 -7.43 -8.52
CA ALA A 261 25.13 -6.43 -9.49
C ALA A 261 25.85 -5.08 -9.28
N ALA A 262 26.30 -4.46 -10.37
CA ALA A 262 26.94 -3.15 -10.34
C ALA A 262 25.94 -2.02 -10.03
N THR A 263 24.71 -2.15 -10.57
CA THR A 263 23.59 -1.22 -10.34
C THR A 263 22.38 -2.02 -9.90
N PRO A 264 22.32 -2.46 -8.63
CA PRO A 264 21.29 -3.38 -8.16
C PRO A 264 19.88 -2.78 -8.28
N PHE A 265 18.86 -3.65 -8.53
CA PHE A 265 17.45 -3.26 -8.47
C PHE A 265 17.06 -2.86 -7.06
N VAL A 266 17.47 -3.69 -6.07
CA VAL A 266 17.36 -3.40 -4.65
C VAL A 266 18.73 -3.51 -4.03
N ASP A 267 19.26 -2.44 -3.47
CA ASP A 267 20.56 -2.48 -2.80
C ASP A 267 20.50 -3.28 -1.49
N VAL A 268 20.60 -4.61 -1.63
CA VAL A 268 20.57 -5.55 -0.50
C VAL A 268 21.74 -5.32 0.45
N ARG A 269 22.89 -4.82 -0.04
CA ARG A 269 24.05 -4.53 0.80
C ARG A 269 23.75 -3.35 1.73
N SER A 270 23.23 -2.27 1.19
CA SER A 270 22.80 -1.10 1.99
C SER A 270 21.67 -1.45 2.96
N LEU A 271 20.72 -2.29 2.55
CA LEU A 271 19.67 -2.79 3.44
C LEU A 271 20.23 -3.65 4.58
N ALA A 272 21.18 -4.53 4.29
CA ALA A 272 21.83 -5.36 5.32
C ALA A 272 22.71 -4.52 6.27
N ALA A 273 23.29 -3.41 5.79
CA ALA A 273 24.07 -2.49 6.60
C ALA A 273 23.20 -1.56 7.46
N ASP A 274 22.02 -1.16 6.98
CA ASP A 274 21.06 -0.32 7.72
C ASP A 274 19.94 -1.16 8.36
N ASN A 275 20.23 -1.72 9.53
CA ASN A 275 19.25 -2.47 10.31
C ASN A 275 17.98 -1.67 10.60
N ALA A 276 18.04 -0.33 10.70
CA ALA A 276 16.88 0.49 10.98
C ALA A 276 15.89 0.51 9.81
N MET A 277 16.39 0.54 8.57
CA MET A 277 15.57 0.50 7.36
C MET A 277 14.91 -0.88 7.19
N THR A 278 15.69 -1.94 7.34
CA THR A 278 15.20 -3.33 7.26
C THR A 278 14.15 -3.61 8.33
N LEU A 279 14.38 -3.19 9.57
CA LEU A 279 13.41 -3.30 10.66
C LEU A 279 12.15 -2.46 10.38
N ASN A 280 12.28 -1.32 9.70
CA ASN A 280 11.12 -0.50 9.33
C ASN A 280 10.20 -1.23 8.34
N PHE A 281 10.77 -1.88 7.32
CA PHE A 281 10.00 -2.70 6.37
C PHE A 281 9.32 -3.88 7.06
N LEU A 282 10.03 -4.59 7.92
CA LEU A 282 9.48 -5.72 8.69
C LEU A 282 8.36 -5.27 9.63
N ARG A 283 8.54 -4.15 10.35
CA ARG A 283 7.50 -3.58 11.22
C ARG A 283 6.28 -3.16 10.42
N ALA A 284 6.48 -2.49 9.28
CA ALA A 284 5.37 -2.11 8.41
C ALA A 284 4.59 -3.35 7.94
N MET A 285 5.26 -4.42 7.53
CA MET A 285 4.64 -5.69 7.14
C MET A 285 3.81 -6.28 8.29
N LEU A 286 4.40 -6.42 9.49
CA LEU A 286 3.73 -7.04 10.63
C LEU A 286 2.56 -6.21 11.16
N THR A 287 2.72 -4.88 11.26
CA THR A 287 1.67 -4.00 11.73
C THR A 287 0.51 -3.90 10.74
N MET A 288 0.81 -3.94 9.45
CA MET A 288 -0.23 -4.01 8.42
C MET A 288 -0.96 -5.35 8.45
N LEU A 289 -0.26 -6.47 8.66
CA LEU A 289 -0.92 -7.76 8.88
C LEU A 289 -1.92 -7.66 10.04
N GLY A 290 -1.50 -7.14 11.20
CA GLY A 290 -2.38 -6.98 12.37
C GLY A 290 -3.60 -6.08 12.12
N ALA A 291 -3.43 -4.97 11.38
CA ALA A 291 -4.52 -4.07 11.05
C ALA A 291 -5.48 -4.68 10.01
N TYR A 292 -4.95 -5.29 8.94
CA TYR A 292 -5.77 -5.86 7.87
C TYR A 292 -6.49 -7.14 8.28
N VAL A 293 -5.99 -7.87 9.29
CA VAL A 293 -6.74 -8.99 9.89
C VAL A 293 -8.11 -8.51 10.40
N VAL A 294 -8.17 -7.38 11.10
CA VAL A 294 -9.45 -6.83 11.55
C VAL A 294 -10.32 -6.46 10.35
N MET A 295 -9.73 -5.90 9.29
CA MET A 295 -10.46 -5.51 8.09
C MET A 295 -11.07 -6.70 7.33
N TYR A 296 -10.42 -7.88 7.36
CA TYR A 296 -10.89 -9.05 6.62
C TYR A 296 -11.62 -10.07 7.49
N ALA A 297 -11.03 -10.46 8.61
CA ALA A 297 -11.58 -11.52 9.46
C ALA A 297 -12.79 -11.07 10.27
N LEU A 298 -12.81 -9.82 10.75
CA LEU A 298 -13.88 -9.35 11.60
C LEU A 298 -15.24 -9.27 10.89
N PRO A 299 -15.39 -8.67 9.68
CA PRO A 299 -16.66 -8.70 8.94
C PRO A 299 -17.09 -10.12 8.63
N GLN A 300 -16.20 -10.98 8.16
CA GLN A 300 -16.50 -12.37 7.85
C GLN A 300 -17.04 -13.12 9.09
N TRP A 301 -16.42 -12.93 10.25
CA TRP A 301 -16.89 -13.54 11.49
C TRP A 301 -18.24 -12.98 11.93
N LEU A 302 -18.49 -11.67 11.78
CA LEU A 302 -19.79 -11.05 12.09
C LEU A 302 -20.92 -11.56 11.19
N GLU A 303 -20.62 -11.81 9.92
CA GLU A 303 -21.58 -12.33 8.94
C GLU A 303 -21.90 -13.80 9.17
N ASP A 304 -20.85 -14.64 9.27
CA ASP A 304 -21.00 -16.09 9.28
C ASP A 304 -21.29 -16.65 10.68
N ALA A 305 -20.57 -16.17 11.73
CA ALA A 305 -20.74 -16.68 13.10
C ALA A 305 -21.83 -15.93 13.90
N CYS A 306 -22.00 -14.61 13.65
CA CYS A 306 -23.00 -13.81 14.34
C CYS A 306 -24.29 -13.60 13.51
N HIS A 307 -24.33 -14.10 12.26
CA HIS A 307 -25.47 -13.97 11.35
C HIS A 307 -25.90 -12.52 11.10
N MET A 308 -24.95 -11.58 11.14
CA MET A 308 -25.22 -10.18 10.82
C MET A 308 -25.27 -9.96 9.31
N ASN A 309 -26.04 -9.00 8.85
CA ASN A 309 -26.01 -8.65 7.45
C ASN A 309 -24.74 -7.85 7.09
N ALA A 310 -24.27 -7.96 5.83
CA ALA A 310 -23.05 -7.33 5.34
C ALA A 310 -22.99 -5.80 5.53
N GLY A 311 -24.15 -5.12 5.52
CA GLY A 311 -24.19 -3.68 5.76
C GLY A 311 -23.86 -3.32 7.20
N VAL A 312 -24.34 -4.10 8.17
CA VAL A 312 -24.05 -3.89 9.60
C VAL A 312 -22.60 -4.31 9.89
N SER A 313 -22.13 -5.44 9.39
CA SER A 313 -20.75 -5.89 9.60
C SER A 313 -19.74 -4.88 9.05
N GLY A 314 -20.02 -4.27 7.89
CA GLY A 314 -19.21 -3.20 7.32
C GLY A 314 -19.13 -1.94 8.22
N MET A 315 -20.18 -1.62 8.98
CA MET A 315 -20.14 -0.48 9.91
C MET A 315 -19.13 -0.66 11.05
N PHE A 316 -18.81 -1.91 11.41
CA PHE A 316 -17.80 -2.20 12.43
C PHE A 316 -16.39 -1.78 12.02
N ILE A 317 -16.14 -1.54 10.72
CA ILE A 317 -14.84 -1.06 10.22
C ILE A 317 -14.73 0.47 10.24
N ILE A 318 -15.84 1.21 10.35
CA ILE A 318 -15.83 2.68 10.39
C ILE A 318 -14.93 3.23 11.51
N PRO A 319 -14.98 2.74 12.76
CA PRO A 319 -14.11 3.21 13.84
C PRO A 319 -12.61 3.09 13.48
N MET A 320 -12.21 2.03 12.78
CA MET A 320 -10.84 1.85 12.31
C MET A 320 -10.39 3.00 11.41
N GLY A 321 -11.19 3.38 10.42
CA GLY A 321 -10.87 4.47 9.50
C GLY A 321 -10.78 5.83 10.19
N VAL A 322 -11.73 6.12 11.09
CA VAL A 322 -11.77 7.38 11.86
C VAL A 322 -10.55 7.49 12.76
N VAL A 323 -10.27 6.46 13.57
CA VAL A 323 -9.14 6.46 14.51
C VAL A 323 -7.82 6.48 13.75
N ALA A 324 -7.69 5.76 12.64
CA ALA A 324 -6.48 5.80 11.80
C ALA A 324 -6.18 7.21 11.31
N THR A 325 -7.20 7.93 10.85
CA THR A 325 -7.08 9.32 10.39
C THR A 325 -6.62 10.24 11.52
N VAL A 326 -7.29 10.18 12.68
CA VAL A 326 -6.94 10.99 13.86
C VAL A 326 -5.54 10.67 14.36
N ALA A 327 -5.17 9.38 14.43
CA ALA A 327 -3.85 8.94 14.87
C ALA A 327 -2.75 9.46 13.92
N SER A 328 -2.94 9.34 12.62
CA SER A 328 -2.02 9.87 11.61
C SER A 328 -1.81 11.38 11.76
N LEU A 329 -2.88 12.14 11.92
CA LEU A 329 -2.83 13.60 12.10
C LEU A 329 -2.15 14.00 13.41
N SER A 330 -2.32 13.24 14.49
CA SER A 330 -1.78 13.56 15.81
C SER A 330 -0.25 13.58 15.84
N ILE A 331 0.39 12.80 14.98
CA ILE A 331 1.86 12.73 14.86
C ILE A 331 2.41 13.55 13.69
N ALA A 332 1.54 14.08 12.82
CA ALA A 332 1.91 14.79 11.60
C ALA A 332 2.86 15.98 11.82
N LYS A 333 2.76 16.64 12.97
CA LYS A 333 3.56 17.83 13.31
C LYS A 333 4.74 17.52 14.23
N LYS A 334 4.90 16.27 14.66
CA LYS A 334 5.92 15.89 15.66
C LYS A 334 6.96 14.97 15.00
N PRO A 335 8.24 15.33 15.00
CA PRO A 335 9.30 14.50 14.44
C PRO A 335 9.70 13.33 15.38
N ILE A 336 8.73 12.73 16.08
CA ILE A 336 8.95 11.59 16.98
C ILE A 336 8.60 10.31 16.26
N VAL A 337 9.48 9.30 16.36
CA VAL A 337 9.33 8.00 15.70
C VAL A 337 9.14 6.89 16.72
N ARG A 338 9.98 6.85 17.75
CA ARG A 338 10.04 5.73 18.69
C ARG A 338 8.74 5.52 19.46
N LEU A 339 8.20 6.60 20.07
CA LEU A 339 6.98 6.51 20.86
C LEU A 339 5.76 6.07 20.02
N PRO A 340 5.47 6.68 18.85
CA PRO A 340 4.39 6.21 17.99
C PRO A 340 4.53 4.74 17.56
N LEU A 341 5.75 4.26 17.27
CA LEU A 341 5.97 2.84 16.94
C LEU A 341 5.72 1.93 18.14
N MET A 342 6.14 2.31 19.33
CA MET A 342 5.84 1.54 20.55
C MET A 342 4.33 1.46 20.79
N VAL A 343 3.62 2.60 20.68
CA VAL A 343 2.16 2.63 20.80
C VAL A 343 1.50 1.78 19.72
N CYS A 344 1.98 1.85 18.49
CA CYS A 344 1.48 1.03 17.36
C CYS A 344 1.62 -0.48 17.64
N CYS A 345 2.82 -0.93 18.06
CA CYS A 345 3.05 -2.35 18.36
C CYS A 345 2.26 -2.81 19.60
N SER A 346 2.15 -1.97 20.64
CA SER A 346 1.32 -2.28 21.81
C SER A 346 -0.17 -2.34 21.44
N ALA A 347 -0.64 -1.45 20.57
CA ALA A 347 -2.00 -1.49 20.04
C ALA A 347 -2.25 -2.78 19.23
N MET A 348 -1.27 -3.27 18.47
CA MET A 348 -1.36 -4.55 17.75
C MET A 348 -1.53 -5.74 18.74
N VAL A 349 -0.80 -5.74 19.85
CA VAL A 349 -0.99 -6.76 20.93
C VAL A 349 -2.41 -6.66 21.49
N ALA A 350 -2.89 -5.44 21.77
CA ALA A 350 -4.23 -5.23 22.28
C ALA A 350 -5.33 -5.69 21.27
N VAL A 351 -5.16 -5.42 19.97
CA VAL A 351 -6.04 -5.97 18.93
C VAL A 351 -6.11 -7.48 19.01
N GLY A 352 -4.96 -8.16 19.07
CA GLY A 352 -4.91 -9.61 19.15
C GLY A 352 -5.62 -10.15 20.40
N MET A 353 -5.41 -9.52 21.55
CA MET A 353 -6.11 -9.91 22.79
C MET A 353 -7.62 -9.67 22.73
N LEU A 354 -8.04 -8.52 22.18
CA LEU A 354 -9.47 -8.22 22.01
C LEU A 354 -10.15 -9.25 21.10
N LEU A 355 -9.53 -9.61 19.98
CA LEU A 355 -10.06 -10.67 19.09
C LEU A 355 -10.10 -12.04 19.79
N ALA A 356 -9.07 -12.37 20.58
CA ALA A 356 -9.02 -13.63 21.33
C ALA A 356 -10.06 -13.72 22.45
N CYS A 357 -10.60 -12.59 22.91
CA CYS A 357 -11.66 -12.53 23.94
C CYS A 357 -13.06 -12.31 23.33
N THR A 358 -13.18 -12.15 22.01
CA THR A 358 -14.44 -11.88 21.34
C THR A 358 -15.24 -13.19 21.16
N SER A 359 -16.53 -13.19 21.49
CA SER A 359 -17.43 -14.34 21.34
C SER A 359 -18.73 -13.94 20.67
N SER A 360 -19.30 -14.82 19.86
CA SER A 360 -20.59 -14.64 19.20
C SER A 360 -21.76 -14.50 20.16
N ALA A 361 -21.65 -15.04 21.37
CA ALA A 361 -22.61 -14.88 22.46
C ALA A 361 -22.43 -13.57 23.26
N GLY A 362 -21.41 -12.76 22.92
CA GLY A 362 -20.95 -11.62 23.71
C GLY A 362 -21.37 -10.25 23.19
N MET A 363 -20.85 -9.23 23.82
CA MET A 363 -21.19 -7.82 23.52
C MET A 363 -20.53 -7.33 22.21
N VAL A 364 -21.27 -6.51 21.50
CA VAL A 364 -20.85 -5.73 20.31
C VAL A 364 -19.61 -4.83 20.58
N VAL A 365 -19.32 -4.56 21.86
CA VAL A 365 -18.28 -3.63 22.30
C VAL A 365 -16.86 -4.13 21.94
N LEU A 366 -16.56 -5.43 22.12
CA LEU A 366 -15.23 -5.97 21.86
C LEU A 366 -14.82 -5.87 20.38
N PRO A 367 -15.66 -6.28 19.40
CA PRO A 367 -15.37 -6.08 17.98
C PRO A 367 -15.18 -4.61 17.59
N LEU A 368 -16.01 -3.69 18.12
CA LEU A 368 -15.89 -2.26 17.86
C LEU A 368 -14.59 -1.68 18.44
N THR A 369 -14.22 -2.08 19.66
CA THR A 369 -12.95 -1.64 20.27
C THR A 369 -11.76 -2.21 19.54
N ALA A 370 -11.79 -3.49 19.10
CA ALA A 370 -10.75 -4.08 18.27
C ALA A 370 -10.56 -3.30 16.96
N SER A 371 -11.65 -2.94 16.30
CA SER A 371 -11.64 -2.10 15.11
C SER A 371 -11.03 -0.72 15.36
N ALA A 372 -11.45 -0.03 16.43
CA ALA A 372 -10.88 1.28 16.79
C ALA A 372 -9.38 1.21 17.10
N VAL A 373 -8.95 0.19 17.86
CA VAL A 373 -7.53 0.00 18.20
C VAL A 373 -6.71 -0.40 16.97
N ALA A 374 -7.27 -1.19 16.04
CA ALA A 374 -6.64 -1.47 14.75
C ALA A 374 -6.42 -0.18 13.92
N GLY A 375 -7.32 0.80 14.08
CA GLY A 375 -7.13 2.14 13.51
C GLY A 375 -5.87 2.84 14.02
N LEU A 376 -5.53 2.72 15.32
CA LEU A 376 -4.25 3.23 15.83
C LEU A 376 -3.06 2.55 15.16
N VAL A 377 -3.12 1.23 15.01
CA VAL A 377 -2.06 0.46 14.32
C VAL A 377 -1.88 0.99 12.90
N LEU A 378 -2.97 1.08 12.14
CA LEU A 378 -2.95 1.52 10.73
C LEU A 378 -2.41 2.94 10.57
N GLY A 379 -2.96 3.91 11.32
CA GLY A 379 -2.61 5.32 11.19
C GLY A 379 -1.18 5.64 11.65
N LEU A 380 -0.77 5.09 12.80
CA LEU A 380 0.57 5.32 13.34
C LEU A 380 1.64 4.62 12.49
N SER A 381 1.40 3.37 12.07
CA SER A 381 2.35 2.62 11.24
C SER A 381 2.61 3.32 9.91
N MET A 382 1.55 3.71 9.19
CA MET A 382 1.68 4.38 7.89
C MET A 382 2.51 5.66 7.98
N SER A 383 2.17 6.57 8.91
CA SER A 383 2.86 7.85 9.03
C SER A 383 4.28 7.69 9.55
N THR A 384 4.50 6.80 10.51
CA THR A 384 5.83 6.63 11.13
C THR A 384 6.80 5.93 10.20
N SER A 385 6.35 4.87 9.49
CA SER A 385 7.20 4.16 8.53
C SER A 385 7.66 5.06 7.38
N GLN A 386 6.81 5.99 6.92
CA GLN A 386 7.21 7.00 5.95
C GLN A 386 8.26 7.97 6.50
N THR A 387 8.10 8.42 7.75
CA THR A 387 9.05 9.31 8.41
C THR A 387 10.42 8.64 8.56
N VAL A 388 10.47 7.37 8.99
CA VAL A 388 11.72 6.59 9.07
C VAL A 388 12.37 6.47 7.70
N LEU A 389 11.57 6.14 6.67
CA LEU A 389 12.07 6.03 5.31
C LEU A 389 12.77 7.31 4.85
N TYR A 390 12.13 8.46 5.02
CA TYR A 390 12.71 9.73 4.60
C TYR A 390 13.98 10.12 5.36
N ARG A 391 14.12 9.69 6.62
CA ARG A 391 15.32 9.96 7.42
C ARG A 391 16.48 9.06 7.07
N ARG A 392 16.22 7.87 6.57
CA ARG A 392 17.22 6.83 6.36
C ARG A 392 17.57 6.61 4.89
N ALA A 393 16.61 6.70 4.00
CA ALA A 393 16.87 6.51 2.58
C ALA A 393 17.72 7.66 2.03
N ALA A 394 18.77 7.30 1.29
CA ALA A 394 19.50 8.26 0.49
C ALA A 394 18.54 8.95 -0.50
N SER A 395 18.75 10.25 -0.74
CA SER A 395 17.88 11.05 -1.61
C SER A 395 17.71 10.43 -3.01
N GLU A 396 18.74 9.72 -3.48
CA GLU A 396 18.78 9.04 -4.77
C GLU A 396 17.91 7.78 -4.82
N HIS A 397 17.67 7.11 -3.67
CA HIS A 397 16.97 5.83 -3.57
C HIS A 397 15.59 5.91 -2.87
N ILE A 398 15.06 7.11 -2.67
CA ILE A 398 13.73 7.33 -2.03
C ILE A 398 12.61 6.67 -2.85
N GLY A 399 12.69 6.70 -4.17
CA GLY A 399 11.70 6.09 -5.06
C GLY A 399 11.61 4.59 -4.84
N THR A 400 12.74 3.88 -4.99
CA THR A 400 12.84 2.42 -4.79
C THR A 400 12.46 2.03 -3.36
N SER A 401 12.99 2.73 -2.35
CA SER A 401 12.68 2.47 -0.94
C SER A 401 11.20 2.67 -0.60
N SER A 402 10.56 3.68 -1.20
CA SER A 402 9.11 3.90 -1.06
C SER A 402 8.28 2.80 -1.70
N GLY A 403 8.73 2.28 -2.85
CA GLY A 403 8.15 1.13 -3.51
C GLY A 403 8.25 -0.13 -2.66
N LEU A 404 9.43 -0.41 -2.07
CA LEU A 404 9.65 -1.55 -1.18
C LEU A 404 8.82 -1.48 0.10
N LEU A 405 8.67 -0.28 0.68
CA LEU A 405 7.77 -0.08 1.82
C LEU A 405 6.33 -0.48 1.47
N ARG A 406 5.85 -0.10 0.28
CA ARG A 406 4.51 -0.49 -0.18
C ARG A 406 4.40 -1.99 -0.44
N THR A 407 5.43 -2.62 -1.01
CA THR A 407 5.48 -4.08 -1.17
C THR A 407 5.39 -4.79 0.18
N SER A 408 6.11 -4.33 1.20
CA SER A 408 6.02 -4.86 2.57
C SER A 408 4.60 -4.76 3.14
N ILE A 409 3.92 -3.64 2.91
CA ILE A 409 2.51 -3.44 3.29
C ILE A 409 1.60 -4.44 2.58
N TYR A 410 1.79 -4.70 1.28
CA TYR A 410 0.98 -5.67 0.54
C TYR A 410 1.21 -7.10 1.02
N ILE A 411 2.46 -7.49 1.29
CA ILE A 411 2.77 -8.81 1.85
C ILE A 411 2.05 -8.98 3.21
N GLY A 412 2.10 -7.97 4.07
CA GLY A 412 1.36 -7.96 5.34
C GLY A 412 -0.16 -8.09 5.16
N SER A 413 -0.74 -7.35 4.23
CA SER A 413 -2.18 -7.39 3.91
C SER A 413 -2.62 -8.77 3.39
N ILE A 414 -1.85 -9.37 2.48
CA ILE A 414 -2.11 -10.70 1.95
C ILE A 414 -1.92 -11.76 3.04
N GLY A 415 -0.88 -11.62 3.87
CA GLY A 415 -0.68 -12.46 5.05
C GLY A 415 -1.87 -12.43 6.01
N ALA A 416 -2.52 -11.28 6.18
CA ALA A 416 -3.75 -11.16 6.97
C ALA A 416 -4.92 -11.96 6.38
N SER A 417 -5.12 -11.89 5.07
CA SER A 417 -6.14 -12.68 4.38
C SER A 417 -5.86 -14.17 4.47
N SER A 418 -4.59 -14.57 4.28
CA SER A 418 -4.17 -15.96 4.39
C SER A 418 -4.36 -16.51 5.80
N LEU A 419 -4.03 -15.71 6.83
CA LEU A 419 -4.25 -16.08 8.23
C LEU A 419 -5.74 -16.34 8.51
N SER A 420 -6.63 -15.49 7.96
CA SER A 420 -8.07 -15.71 8.05
C SER A 420 -8.47 -17.04 7.40
N GLY A 421 -7.95 -17.34 6.21
CA GLY A 421 -8.20 -18.61 5.53
C GLY A 421 -7.72 -19.84 6.31
N VAL A 422 -6.57 -19.75 6.97
CA VAL A 422 -6.01 -20.86 7.78
C VAL A 422 -6.89 -21.17 9.00
N PHE A 423 -7.33 -20.13 9.73
CA PHE A 423 -8.06 -20.33 10.98
C PHE A 423 -9.56 -20.52 10.82
N PHE A 424 -10.15 -19.92 9.79
CA PHE A 424 -11.58 -20.11 9.52
C PHE A 424 -11.86 -21.38 8.71
N GLY A 425 -10.93 -21.79 7.83
CA GLY A 425 -11.09 -22.99 7.02
C GLY A 425 -12.43 -23.03 6.28
N GLU A 426 -13.17 -24.14 6.44
CA GLU A 426 -14.51 -24.29 5.84
C GLU A 426 -15.63 -23.65 6.66
N THR A 427 -15.39 -23.36 7.95
CA THR A 427 -16.40 -22.81 8.88
C THR A 427 -15.83 -21.70 9.74
N VAL A 428 -16.49 -20.56 9.75
CA VAL A 428 -16.09 -19.41 10.56
C VAL A 428 -16.63 -19.60 11.99
N THR A 429 -15.74 -19.64 12.96
CA THR A 429 -16.06 -19.90 14.36
C THR A 429 -15.36 -18.92 15.31
N ASP A 430 -15.86 -18.81 16.56
CA ASP A 430 -15.20 -18.08 17.63
C ASP A 430 -13.76 -18.60 17.85
N GLY A 431 -13.57 -19.92 17.84
CA GLY A 431 -12.26 -20.54 17.98
C GLY A 431 -11.27 -20.14 16.90
N GLY A 432 -11.72 -20.01 15.65
CA GLY A 432 -10.92 -19.49 14.54
C GLY A 432 -10.51 -18.03 14.78
N LEU A 433 -11.44 -17.17 15.21
CA LEU A 433 -11.14 -15.77 15.54
C LEU A 433 -10.17 -15.65 16.71
N HIS A 434 -10.30 -16.51 17.74
CA HIS A 434 -9.36 -16.56 18.86
C HIS A 434 -7.94 -16.95 18.40
N GLY A 435 -7.81 -17.97 17.53
CA GLY A 435 -6.53 -18.38 16.95
C GLY A 435 -5.85 -17.24 16.17
N ILE A 436 -6.62 -16.52 15.36
CA ILE A 436 -6.17 -15.31 14.69
C ILE A 436 -5.69 -14.27 15.71
N GLY A 437 -6.50 -13.99 16.73
CA GLY A 437 -6.19 -13.03 17.78
C GLY A 437 -4.90 -13.35 18.51
N ILE A 438 -4.70 -14.59 18.94
CA ILE A 438 -3.46 -15.05 19.59
C ILE A 438 -2.25 -14.86 18.67
N THR A 439 -2.37 -15.24 17.40
CA THR A 439 -1.29 -15.07 16.42
C THR A 439 -0.90 -13.60 16.25
N VAL A 440 -1.89 -12.70 16.10
CA VAL A 440 -1.66 -11.26 16.01
C VAL A 440 -1.01 -10.71 17.28
N ALA A 441 -1.43 -11.15 18.46
CA ALA A 441 -0.83 -10.74 19.71
C ALA A 441 0.65 -11.14 19.80
N VAL A 442 0.98 -12.40 19.45
CA VAL A 442 2.37 -12.90 19.45
C VAL A 442 3.24 -12.10 18.48
N LEU A 443 2.76 -11.86 17.24
CA LEU A 443 3.49 -11.05 16.27
C LEU A 443 3.63 -9.59 16.74
N GLY A 444 2.61 -9.06 17.43
CA GLY A 444 2.65 -7.74 18.05
C GLY A 444 3.71 -7.62 19.15
N VAL A 445 3.83 -8.65 20.00
CA VAL A 445 4.89 -8.71 21.02
C VAL A 445 6.27 -8.77 20.38
N ALA A 446 6.46 -9.58 19.33
CA ALA A 446 7.72 -9.65 18.61
C ALA A 446 8.09 -8.29 17.98
N ALA A 447 7.13 -7.60 17.35
CA ALA A 447 7.33 -6.27 16.80
C ALA A 447 7.63 -5.22 17.88
N LEU A 448 6.98 -5.32 19.04
CA LEU A 448 7.23 -4.43 20.19
C LEU A 448 8.65 -4.63 20.75
N LEU A 449 9.06 -5.87 20.98
CA LEU A 449 10.41 -6.19 21.43
C LEU A 449 11.47 -5.69 20.47
N ALA A 450 11.29 -5.94 19.17
CA ALA A 450 12.17 -5.41 18.12
C ALA A 450 12.22 -3.86 18.14
N THR A 451 11.12 -3.19 18.48
CA THR A 451 11.07 -1.71 18.55
C THR A 451 11.75 -1.18 19.82
N VAL A 452 11.56 -1.86 20.95
CA VAL A 452 12.19 -1.46 22.23
C VAL A 452 13.71 -1.65 22.17
N MET A 453 14.17 -2.75 21.58
CA MET A 453 15.60 -3.09 21.43
C MET A 453 16.30 -2.21 20.37
N ASP A 454 15.54 -1.60 19.48
CA ASP A 454 16.09 -0.78 18.40
C ASP A 454 16.62 0.56 18.95
N ARG A 455 17.95 0.65 19.08
CA ARG A 455 18.65 1.85 19.56
C ARG A 455 18.74 2.95 18.49
N THR A 456 18.41 2.64 17.23
CA THR A 456 18.56 3.58 16.10
C THR A 456 17.37 4.54 15.98
N LEU A 457 16.29 4.30 16.73
CA LEU A 457 15.08 5.15 16.78
C LEU A 457 15.14 6.31 17.79
N ARG A 458 16.32 6.60 18.32
CA ARG A 458 16.53 7.70 19.29
C ARG A 458 16.59 9.07 18.61
#